data_5903dcc9346e1494f9bde8b5da2b05d6
#
_entry.id   5903dcc9346e1494f9bde8b5da2b05d6
#
_cell.length_a   1.000
_cell.length_b   1.000
_cell.length_c   1.000
_cell.angle_alpha   90.00
_cell.angle_beta   90.00
_cell.angle_gamma   90.00
#
_symmetry.space_group_name_H-M   'P 1'
#
loop_
_entity.id
_entity.type
_entity.pdbx_description
1 polymer ?
#
loop_
_entity_poly.entity_id
_entity_poly.type
_entity_poly.pdbx_seq_one_letter_code
_entity_poly.pdbx_strand_id
1 'polypeptide(L)'
;AGYSRTQNFNNRLNARIEWKIADNQSLMIRPGLSFQSNDPFSTTYGRQFGESGYSVIDNFEDAFRNGYSVNTSAIYRVRLGKAGRTLTVDGFFNYFDSQNKQNSHTNDFGIYEGYPDLDPDPDENDLKKLIYQRMMNPSYRYRLNGRLTYTEPVSKYSQVSLGYRTSYNYQQSDKKTYRTGEDYDITGLLPDPLLSNAYKSRY
;
A
#
# COMPACT_ATOMS: atom_id res chain seq x y z
N ALA A 1 -24.38 10.32 13.90
CA ALA A 1 -24.02 11.09 12.69
C ALA A 1 -22.60 10.67 12.26
N GLY A 2 -22.35 10.60 10.97
CA GLY A 2 -21.01 10.30 10.40
C GLY A 2 -20.67 11.26 9.29
N TYR A 3 -19.43 11.63 9.19
CA TYR A 3 -18.88 12.43 8.10
C TYR A 3 -17.58 11.80 7.61
N SER A 4 -17.39 11.72 6.31
CA SER A 4 -16.14 11.29 5.73
C SER A 4 -15.77 12.13 4.51
N ARG A 5 -14.48 12.39 4.35
CA ARG A 5 -13.89 13.10 3.21
C ARG A 5 -12.58 12.43 2.83
N THR A 6 -12.33 12.28 1.56
CA THR A 6 -11.06 11.77 1.05
C THR A 6 -10.57 12.65 -0.08
N GLN A 7 -9.34 13.10 0.02
CA GLN A 7 -8.63 13.80 -1.06
C GLN A 7 -7.59 12.86 -1.64
N ASN A 8 -7.62 12.73 -2.98
CA ASN A 8 -6.68 11.88 -3.70
C ASN A 8 -5.93 12.70 -4.73
N PHE A 9 -4.63 12.57 -4.73
CA PHE A 9 -3.75 13.12 -5.75
C PHE A 9 -2.93 11.99 -6.35
N ASN A 10 -2.96 11.85 -7.68
CA ASN A 10 -2.26 10.77 -8.36
C ASN A 10 -1.68 11.28 -9.68
N ASN A 11 -0.35 11.23 -9.79
CA ASN A 11 0.37 11.54 -11.02
C ASN A 11 1.08 10.31 -11.54
N ARG A 12 1.02 10.13 -12.86
CA ARG A 12 1.71 9.05 -13.53
C ARG A 12 2.44 9.58 -14.76
N LEU A 13 3.69 9.21 -14.86
CA LEU A 13 4.54 9.44 -16.02
C LEU A 13 4.97 8.09 -16.59
N ASN A 14 4.75 7.91 -17.89
CA ASN A 14 5.20 6.72 -18.60
C ASN A 14 5.94 7.14 -19.86
N ALA A 15 6.99 6.39 -20.19
CA ALA A 15 7.71 6.54 -21.42
C ALA A 15 7.90 5.17 -22.11
N ARG A 16 8.15 5.19 -23.39
CA ARG A 16 8.52 4.01 -24.19
C ARG A 16 9.70 4.38 -25.04
N ILE A 17 10.75 3.62 -24.90
CA ILE A 17 11.99 3.76 -25.66
C ILE A 17 12.17 2.48 -26.45
N GLU A 18 12.29 2.61 -27.76
CA GLU A 18 12.60 1.51 -28.66
C GLU A 18 13.93 1.80 -29.34
N TRP A 19 14.84 0.87 -29.20
CA TRP A 19 16.15 0.97 -29.81
C TRP A 19 16.43 -0.25 -30.67
N LYS A 20 16.60 -0.01 -31.96
CA LYS A 20 17.10 -0.99 -32.93
C LYS A 20 18.63 -0.95 -32.86
N ILE A 21 19.22 -1.87 -32.10
CA ILE A 21 20.67 -1.94 -31.88
C ILE A 21 21.38 -2.41 -33.17
N ALA A 22 20.79 -3.39 -33.85
CA ALA A 22 21.23 -3.93 -35.12
C ALA A 22 20.00 -4.46 -35.87
N ASP A 23 20.20 -4.90 -37.12
CA ASP A 23 19.09 -5.44 -37.95
C ASP A 23 18.41 -6.66 -37.32
N ASN A 24 19.16 -7.42 -36.54
CA ASN A 24 18.66 -8.61 -35.84
C ASN A 24 18.45 -8.41 -34.34
N GLN A 25 18.66 -7.20 -33.80
CA GLN A 25 18.59 -6.93 -32.35
C GLN A 25 17.74 -5.71 -32.05
N SER A 26 16.87 -5.81 -31.06
CA SER A 26 16.08 -4.71 -30.57
C SER A 26 15.95 -4.75 -29.07
N LEU A 27 15.93 -3.56 -28.46
CA LEU A 27 15.68 -3.32 -27.05
C LEU A 27 14.51 -2.37 -26.90
N MET A 28 13.54 -2.75 -26.09
CA MET A 28 12.43 -1.90 -25.70
C MET A 28 12.44 -1.73 -24.19
N ILE A 29 12.38 -0.47 -23.73
CA ILE A 29 12.33 -0.12 -22.30
C ILE A 29 11.07 0.72 -22.09
N ARG A 30 10.31 0.40 -21.06
CA ARG A 30 9.11 1.14 -20.65
C ARG A 30 9.24 1.54 -19.18
N PRO A 31 9.85 2.67 -18.88
CA PRO A 31 9.86 3.23 -17.53
C PRO A 31 8.52 3.87 -17.20
N GLY A 32 8.10 3.75 -15.96
CA GLY A 32 6.93 4.41 -15.41
C GLY A 32 7.21 4.87 -13.99
N LEU A 33 6.72 6.05 -13.67
CA LEU A 33 6.77 6.65 -12.34
C LEU A 33 5.33 6.97 -11.92
N SER A 34 4.98 6.74 -10.67
CA SER A 34 3.75 7.26 -10.11
C SER A 34 3.96 7.81 -8.71
N PHE A 35 3.28 8.90 -8.43
CA PHE A 35 3.21 9.54 -7.13
C PHE A 35 1.76 9.58 -6.70
N GLN A 36 1.49 9.17 -5.49
CA GLN A 36 0.15 9.13 -4.93
C GLN A 36 0.16 9.75 -3.54
N SER A 37 -0.80 10.63 -3.28
CA SER A 37 -1.17 11.10 -1.95
C SER A 37 -2.66 10.85 -1.75
N ASN A 38 -3.03 10.43 -0.55
CA ASN A 38 -4.39 10.15 -0.16
C ASN A 38 -4.57 10.59 1.30
N ASP A 39 -5.50 11.52 1.52
CA ASP A 39 -5.77 12.13 2.81
C ASP A 39 -7.23 11.81 3.21
N PRO A 40 -7.49 10.61 3.75
CA PRO A 40 -8.80 10.26 4.28
C PRO A 40 -8.99 10.89 5.65
N PHE A 41 -10.18 11.44 5.84
CA PHE A 41 -10.69 11.94 7.09
C PHE A 41 -12.06 11.32 7.35
N SER A 42 -12.31 10.83 8.55
CA SER A 42 -13.62 10.36 8.96
C SER A 42 -13.89 10.63 10.42
N THR A 43 -15.13 10.94 10.73
CA THR A 43 -15.62 11.04 12.09
C THR A 43 -16.99 10.41 12.18
N THR A 44 -17.24 9.69 13.24
CA THR A 44 -18.52 9.06 13.54
C THR A 44 -18.85 9.29 15.01
N TYR A 45 -19.95 9.95 15.26
CA TYR A 45 -20.49 10.17 16.60
C TYR A 45 -21.91 9.61 16.69
N GLY A 46 -22.21 8.89 17.73
CA GLY A 46 -23.53 8.30 17.93
C GLY A 46 -23.66 7.52 19.23
N ARG A 47 -24.82 6.94 19.43
CA ARG A 47 -25.11 6.05 20.55
C ARG A 47 -25.65 4.73 20.02
N GLN A 48 -25.18 3.64 20.55
CA GLN A 48 -25.67 2.30 20.27
C GLN A 48 -26.38 1.77 21.51
N PHE A 49 -27.63 1.36 21.33
CA PHE A 49 -28.49 0.88 22.41
C PHE A 49 -28.46 -0.65 22.49
N GLY A 50 -28.42 -1.20 23.69
CA GLY A 50 -28.52 -2.62 24.02
C GLY A 50 -29.52 -2.85 25.15
N GLU A 51 -29.74 -4.12 25.50
CA GLU A 51 -30.69 -4.50 26.56
C GLU A 51 -30.28 -3.97 27.94
N SER A 52 -28.99 -3.77 28.20
CA SER A 52 -28.45 -3.36 29.51
C SER A 52 -28.02 -1.87 29.58
N GLY A 53 -28.27 -1.11 28.52
CA GLY A 53 -27.87 0.29 28.47
C GLY A 53 -27.47 0.75 27.09
N TYR A 54 -26.64 1.78 27.01
CA TYR A 54 -26.12 2.28 25.74
C TYR A 54 -24.59 2.45 25.78
N SER A 55 -23.96 2.46 24.62
CA SER A 55 -22.58 2.85 24.43
C SER A 55 -22.47 4.07 23.52
N VAL A 56 -21.55 4.96 23.85
CA VAL A 56 -21.22 6.11 23.00
C VAL A 56 -20.19 5.67 21.97
N ILE A 57 -20.48 5.99 20.70
CA ILE A 57 -19.53 5.81 19.61
C ILE A 57 -18.97 7.19 19.29
N ASP A 58 -17.69 7.37 19.53
CA ASP A 58 -16.94 8.55 19.12
C ASP A 58 -15.64 8.08 18.47
N ASN A 59 -15.66 8.00 17.14
CA ASN A 59 -14.55 7.56 16.34
C ASN A 59 -14.09 8.69 15.43
N PHE A 60 -12.80 8.89 15.40
CA PHE A 60 -12.12 9.84 14.55
C PHE A 60 -10.94 9.18 13.86
N GLU A 61 -10.76 9.45 12.59
CA GLU A 61 -9.59 9.08 11.83
C GLU A 61 -9.18 10.23 10.91
N ASP A 62 -7.94 10.65 11.03
CA ASP A 62 -7.28 11.57 10.12
C ASP A 62 -5.96 10.95 9.69
N ALA A 63 -5.84 10.64 8.40
CA ALA A 63 -4.68 9.95 7.88
C ALA A 63 -4.07 10.68 6.69
N PHE A 64 -2.76 10.54 6.58
CA PHE A 64 -1.96 10.99 5.45
C PHE A 64 -1.19 9.80 4.89
N ARG A 65 -1.52 9.43 3.66
CA ARG A 65 -0.90 8.32 2.96
C ARG A 65 -0.24 8.84 1.70
N ASN A 66 1.07 8.79 1.64
CA ASN A 66 1.82 9.15 0.45
C ASN A 66 2.70 7.98 0.00
N GLY A 67 3.01 7.96 -1.28
CA GLY A 67 3.88 6.95 -1.82
C GLY A 67 4.27 7.24 -3.26
N TYR A 68 5.32 6.57 -3.67
CA TYR A 68 5.72 6.58 -5.08
C TYR A 68 6.05 5.16 -5.55
N SER A 69 5.92 4.96 -6.84
CA SER A 69 6.37 3.72 -7.46
C SER A 69 7.17 3.99 -8.72
N VAL A 70 8.18 3.15 -8.90
CA VAL A 70 8.98 3.07 -10.12
C VAL A 70 8.72 1.71 -10.75
N ASN A 71 8.25 1.70 -11.98
CA ASN A 71 8.06 0.48 -12.75
C ASN A 71 8.92 0.55 -14.00
N THR A 72 9.61 -0.52 -14.32
CA THR A 72 10.35 -0.58 -15.57
C THR A 72 10.22 -1.98 -16.16
N SER A 73 9.80 -2.08 -17.41
CA SER A 73 9.92 -3.30 -18.17
C SER A 73 10.93 -3.11 -19.31
N ALA A 74 11.78 -4.12 -19.51
CA ALA A 74 12.75 -4.16 -20.58
C ALA A 74 12.58 -5.46 -21.35
N ILE A 75 12.55 -5.37 -22.67
CA ILE A 75 12.48 -6.54 -23.57
C ILE A 75 13.61 -6.43 -24.58
N TYR A 76 14.55 -7.36 -24.49
CA TYR A 76 15.59 -7.51 -25.47
C TYR A 76 15.27 -8.72 -26.35
N ARG A 77 15.35 -8.53 -27.66
CA ARG A 77 15.13 -9.58 -28.66
C ARG A 77 16.29 -9.64 -29.62
N VAL A 78 16.75 -10.87 -29.89
CA VAL A 78 17.75 -11.12 -30.90
C VAL A 78 17.30 -12.27 -31.84
N ARG A 79 17.46 -12.07 -33.14
CA ARG A 79 17.28 -13.12 -34.16
C ARG A 79 18.61 -13.80 -34.41
N LEU A 80 18.64 -15.14 -34.31
CA LEU A 80 19.86 -15.95 -34.32
C LEU A 80 20.00 -16.68 -35.66
N GLY A 81 20.44 -15.97 -36.69
CA GLY A 81 20.83 -16.53 -38.00
C GLY A 81 19.65 -17.15 -38.77
N LYS A 82 19.12 -18.29 -38.35
CA LYS A 82 17.99 -18.98 -38.99
C LYS A 82 16.70 -18.19 -38.86
N ALA A 83 15.93 -18.05 -39.95
CA ALA A 83 14.63 -17.37 -39.93
C ALA A 83 13.69 -18.01 -38.91
N GLY A 84 13.12 -17.20 -38.00
CA GLY A 84 12.24 -17.64 -36.94
C GLY A 84 12.95 -18.07 -35.63
N ARG A 85 14.28 -18.26 -35.64
CA ARG A 85 15.04 -18.52 -34.41
C ARG A 85 15.25 -17.24 -33.65
N THR A 86 14.76 -17.18 -32.41
CA THR A 86 14.83 -15.98 -31.57
C THR A 86 15.19 -16.31 -30.15
N LEU A 87 15.91 -15.37 -29.53
CA LEU A 87 16.09 -15.31 -28.08
C LEU A 87 15.48 -14.01 -27.57
N THR A 88 14.62 -14.12 -26.58
CA THR A 88 13.98 -12.97 -25.94
C THR A 88 14.29 -13.00 -24.44
N VAL A 89 14.76 -11.87 -23.94
CA VAL A 89 14.97 -11.63 -22.51
C VAL A 89 13.99 -10.56 -22.10
N ASP A 90 13.07 -10.90 -21.20
CA ASP A 90 12.11 -9.97 -20.58
C ASP A 90 12.55 -9.72 -19.16
N GLY A 91 12.64 -8.46 -18.76
CA GLY A 91 12.89 -8.01 -17.40
C GLY A 91 11.78 -7.08 -16.94
N PHE A 92 11.39 -7.22 -15.68
CA PHE A 92 10.47 -6.30 -15.03
C PHE A 92 10.98 -5.98 -13.63
N PHE A 93 11.06 -4.69 -13.33
CA PHE A 93 11.38 -4.15 -12.03
C PHE A 93 10.22 -3.29 -11.55
N ASN A 94 9.82 -3.47 -10.29
CA ASN A 94 8.90 -2.59 -9.61
C ASN A 94 9.46 -2.27 -8.23
N TYR A 95 9.55 -1.01 -7.91
CA TYR A 95 9.82 -0.49 -6.57
C TYR A 95 8.60 0.33 -6.12
N PHE A 96 8.20 0.15 -4.88
CA PHE A 96 7.13 0.90 -4.25
C PHE A 96 7.55 1.29 -2.85
N ASP A 97 7.44 2.56 -2.52
CA ASP A 97 7.66 3.12 -1.20
C ASP A 97 6.40 3.86 -0.78
N SER A 98 5.97 3.69 0.44
CA SER A 98 4.82 4.39 0.99
C SER A 98 4.97 4.66 2.47
N GLN A 99 4.42 5.78 2.88
CA GLN A 99 4.28 6.17 4.27
C GLN A 99 2.81 6.38 4.58
N ASN A 100 2.35 5.75 5.64
CA ASN A 100 1.03 5.96 6.20
C ASN A 100 1.19 6.52 7.62
N LYS A 101 0.65 7.70 7.85
CA LYS A 101 0.52 8.34 9.16
C LYS A 101 -0.96 8.50 9.44
N GLN A 102 -1.40 8.15 10.63
CA GLN A 102 -2.80 8.20 11.00
C GLN A 102 -2.92 8.62 12.46
N ASN A 103 -3.73 9.63 12.70
CA ASN A 103 -4.21 9.99 14.00
C ASN A 103 -5.62 9.44 14.15
N SER A 104 -5.93 8.83 15.25
CA SER A 104 -7.26 8.30 15.50
C SER A 104 -7.59 8.35 16.97
N HIS A 105 -8.85 8.56 17.29
CA HIS A 105 -9.38 8.20 18.59
C HIS A 105 -10.64 7.36 18.46
N THR A 106 -10.85 6.55 19.44
CA THR A 106 -12.05 5.73 19.58
C THR A 106 -12.45 5.67 21.03
N ASN A 107 -13.74 5.52 21.29
CA ASN A 107 -14.23 5.31 22.62
C ASN A 107 -13.85 3.92 23.14
N ASP A 108 -13.45 3.84 24.41
CA ASP A 108 -13.29 2.54 25.08
C ASP A 108 -14.69 2.01 25.41
N PHE A 109 -15.08 0.92 24.75
CA PHE A 109 -16.41 0.31 24.71
C PHE A 109 -17.00 0.05 26.11
N GLY A 110 -17.34 1.12 26.84
CA GLY A 110 -18.12 1.06 28.08
C GLY A 110 -19.60 0.97 27.78
N ILE A 111 -20.31 0.11 28.48
CA ILE A 111 -21.77 0.12 28.50
C ILE A 111 -22.17 1.06 29.65
N TYR A 112 -22.95 2.08 29.33
CA TYR A 112 -23.48 3.03 30.27
C TYR A 112 -24.88 2.57 30.74
N GLU A 113 -25.11 2.47 32.02
CA GLU A 113 -26.42 2.15 32.57
C GLU A 113 -27.37 3.33 32.39
N GLY A 114 -28.57 3.06 31.90
CA GLY A 114 -29.62 4.04 31.68
C GLY A 114 -29.92 4.42 30.23
N TYR A 115 -31.02 5.13 30.05
CA TYR A 115 -31.48 5.55 28.72
C TYR A 115 -31.17 7.04 28.48
N PRO A 116 -30.80 7.44 27.26
CA PRO A 116 -30.37 8.79 26.93
C PRO A 116 -31.44 9.87 27.02
N ASP A 117 -32.69 9.50 27.22
CA ASP A 117 -33.78 10.47 27.37
C ASP A 117 -33.70 11.28 28.69
N LEU A 118 -32.83 10.86 29.62
CA LEU A 118 -32.63 11.54 30.91
C LEU A 118 -31.41 12.45 30.92
N ASP A 119 -30.48 12.28 29.98
CA ASP A 119 -29.29 13.15 29.83
C ASP A 119 -28.87 13.24 28.35
N PRO A 120 -29.31 14.30 27.62
CA PRO A 120 -28.97 14.48 26.23
C PRO A 120 -27.49 14.85 25.98
N ASP A 121 -26.77 15.22 27.03
CA ASP A 121 -25.37 15.61 26.96
C ASP A 121 -24.49 14.49 27.55
N PRO A 122 -23.58 13.86 26.77
CA PRO A 122 -22.66 12.88 27.35
C PRO A 122 -21.85 13.56 28.43
N ASP A 123 -21.89 13.01 29.64
CA ASP A 123 -21.15 13.53 30.78
C ASP A 123 -19.66 13.65 30.42
N GLU A 124 -19.00 14.71 30.89
CA GLU A 124 -17.55 14.93 30.71
C GLU A 124 -16.72 13.68 31.09
N ASN A 125 -17.26 12.81 31.91
CA ASN A 125 -16.68 11.51 32.28
C ASN A 125 -16.74 10.48 31.15
N ASP A 126 -17.68 10.58 30.22
CA ASP A 126 -17.81 9.65 29.07
C ASP A 126 -16.77 9.95 28.03
N LEU A 127 -16.38 11.20 27.89
CA LEU A 127 -15.29 11.63 26.98
C LEU A 127 -13.91 11.23 27.51
N LYS A 128 -13.76 10.94 28.82
CA LYS A 128 -12.49 10.50 29.42
C LYS A 128 -12.07 9.08 29.05
N LYS A 129 -12.93 8.34 28.35
CA LYS A 129 -12.65 6.97 27.89
C LYS A 129 -12.12 6.91 26.46
N LEU A 130 -11.86 8.05 25.82
CA LEU A 130 -11.28 8.10 24.48
C LEU A 130 -9.83 7.59 24.51
N ILE A 131 -9.54 6.68 23.57
CA ILE A 131 -8.19 6.17 23.35
C ILE A 131 -7.64 6.88 22.12
N TYR A 132 -6.67 7.75 22.34
CA TYR A 132 -5.97 8.48 21.29
C TYR A 132 -4.75 7.70 20.82
N GLN A 133 -4.60 7.59 19.52
CA GLN A 133 -3.51 6.84 18.92
C GLN A 133 -2.93 7.57 17.71
N ARG A 134 -1.62 7.50 17.58
CA ARG A 134 -0.91 7.88 16.38
C ARG A 134 -0.16 6.69 15.82
N MET A 135 -0.50 6.32 14.59
CA MET A 135 0.14 5.25 13.85
C MET A 135 1.06 5.81 12.78
N MET A 136 2.23 5.20 12.66
CA MET A 136 3.19 5.44 11.57
C MET A 136 3.56 4.08 10.96
N ASN A 137 3.39 3.95 9.65
CA ASN A 137 3.66 2.70 8.97
C ASN A 137 4.41 2.95 7.65
N PRO A 138 5.72 3.19 7.70
CA PRO A 138 6.56 3.15 6.49
C PRO A 138 6.61 1.74 5.94
N SER A 139 6.43 1.59 4.65
CA SER A 139 6.56 0.31 3.96
C SER A 139 7.20 0.48 2.59
N TYR A 140 8.04 -0.48 2.22
CA TYR A 140 8.58 -0.54 0.87
C TYR A 140 8.63 -1.98 0.38
N ARG A 141 8.53 -2.10 -0.92
CA ARG A 141 8.67 -3.39 -1.60
C ARG A 141 9.36 -3.21 -2.93
N TYR A 142 10.09 -4.23 -3.33
CA TYR A 142 10.55 -4.35 -4.70
C TYR A 142 10.32 -5.75 -5.25
N ARG A 143 10.08 -5.79 -6.54
CA ARG A 143 9.84 -7.01 -7.30
C ARG A 143 10.71 -7.00 -8.53
N LEU A 144 11.41 -8.09 -8.73
CA LEU A 144 12.19 -8.39 -9.93
C LEU A 144 11.59 -9.62 -10.58
N ASN A 145 11.31 -9.55 -11.87
CA ASN A 145 10.92 -10.71 -12.67
C ASN A 145 11.82 -10.77 -13.89
N GLY A 146 12.30 -11.96 -14.20
CA GLY A 146 13.07 -12.24 -15.39
C GLY A 146 12.44 -13.40 -16.16
N ARG A 147 12.43 -13.30 -17.49
CA ARG A 147 12.01 -14.39 -18.37
C ARG A 147 12.98 -14.46 -19.53
N LEU A 148 13.49 -15.66 -19.78
CA LEU A 148 14.26 -16.01 -20.95
C LEU A 148 13.40 -16.92 -21.82
N THR A 149 13.28 -16.63 -23.10
CA THR A 149 12.53 -17.45 -24.03
C THR A 149 13.40 -17.69 -25.29
N TYR A 150 13.67 -18.94 -25.56
CA TYR A 150 14.32 -19.36 -26.82
C TYR A 150 13.29 -20.04 -27.71
N THR A 151 13.23 -19.64 -28.97
CA THR A 151 12.34 -20.21 -30.00
C THR A 151 13.16 -20.77 -31.12
N GLU A 152 12.93 -22.04 -31.45
CA GLU A 152 13.55 -22.76 -32.57
C GLU A 152 12.49 -23.17 -33.60
N PRO A 153 12.57 -22.72 -34.84
CA PRO A 153 11.73 -23.24 -35.94
C PRO A 153 12.22 -24.61 -36.34
N VAL A 154 11.38 -25.61 -36.13
CA VAL A 154 11.67 -27.01 -36.48
C VAL A 154 11.29 -27.30 -37.94
N SER A 155 10.17 -26.74 -38.40
CA SER A 155 9.72 -26.85 -39.81
C SER A 155 9.08 -25.56 -40.29
N LYS A 156 8.58 -25.53 -41.55
CA LYS A 156 7.80 -24.38 -42.05
C LYS A 156 6.52 -24.09 -41.22
N TYR A 157 6.00 -25.10 -40.55
CA TYR A 157 4.71 -25.00 -39.83
C TYR A 157 4.82 -25.26 -38.33
N SER A 158 6.04 -25.54 -37.83
CA SER A 158 6.25 -25.93 -36.43
C SER A 158 7.41 -25.19 -35.83
N GLN A 159 7.22 -24.74 -34.58
CA GLN A 159 8.26 -24.16 -33.75
C GLN A 159 8.21 -24.73 -32.33
N VAL A 160 9.34 -24.80 -31.67
CA VAL A 160 9.48 -25.18 -30.27
C VAL A 160 9.99 -23.97 -29.48
N SER A 161 9.37 -23.67 -28.35
CA SER A 161 9.81 -22.60 -27.47
C SER A 161 10.14 -23.16 -26.09
N LEU A 162 11.32 -22.81 -25.60
CA LEU A 162 11.77 -23.09 -24.26
C LEU A 162 11.77 -21.77 -23.46
N GLY A 163 11.16 -21.80 -22.29
CA GLY A 163 11.08 -20.62 -21.45
C GLY A 163 11.56 -20.91 -20.03
N TYR A 164 12.36 -20.01 -19.48
CA TYR A 164 12.73 -19.98 -18.07
C TYR A 164 12.23 -18.68 -17.45
N ARG A 165 11.61 -18.77 -16.27
CA ARG A 165 11.14 -17.61 -15.52
C ARG A 165 11.68 -17.64 -14.11
N THR A 166 12.12 -16.48 -13.62
CA THR A 166 12.51 -16.26 -12.24
C THR A 166 11.81 -15.03 -11.68
N SER A 167 11.53 -15.03 -10.40
CA SER A 167 10.96 -13.89 -9.70
C SER A 167 11.61 -13.76 -8.33
N TYR A 168 11.79 -12.51 -7.90
CA TYR A 168 12.24 -12.17 -6.57
C TYR A 168 11.36 -11.05 -6.03
N ASN A 169 10.81 -11.25 -4.85
CA ASN A 169 9.99 -10.26 -4.17
C ASN A 169 10.56 -10.00 -2.79
N TYR A 170 10.59 -8.74 -2.41
CA TYR A 170 10.95 -8.30 -1.08
C TYR A 170 9.96 -7.26 -0.61
N GLN A 171 9.52 -7.38 0.63
CA GLN A 171 8.64 -6.41 1.28
C GLN A 171 9.07 -6.23 2.72
N GLN A 172 9.06 -4.98 3.16
CA GLN A 172 9.25 -4.60 4.56
C GLN A 172 8.22 -3.56 4.95
N SER A 173 7.69 -3.69 6.16
CA SER A 173 6.76 -2.75 6.79
C SER A 173 7.13 -2.67 8.27
N ASP A 174 7.15 -1.47 8.83
CA ASP A 174 7.47 -1.20 10.24
C ASP A 174 6.38 -0.31 10.84
N LYS A 175 5.29 -0.95 11.28
CA LYS A 175 4.17 -0.27 11.90
C LYS A 175 4.48 0.04 13.35
N LYS A 176 4.47 1.32 13.70
CA LYS A 176 4.59 1.84 15.06
C LYS A 176 3.32 2.57 15.44
N THR A 177 2.70 2.16 16.53
CA THR A 177 1.50 2.78 17.08
C THR A 177 1.83 3.30 18.48
N TYR A 178 1.47 4.53 18.71
CA TYR A 178 1.69 5.22 19.98
C TYR A 178 0.33 5.52 20.62
N ARG A 179 0.22 5.34 21.91
CA ARG A 179 -0.88 5.88 22.69
C ARG A 179 -0.52 7.31 23.09
N THR A 180 -1.35 8.25 22.69
CA THR A 180 -1.08 9.70 22.83
C THR A 180 -2.13 10.37 23.67
N GLY A 181 -1.95 11.65 23.97
CA GLY A 181 -3.01 12.54 24.39
C GLY A 181 -3.82 13.08 23.19
N GLU A 182 -4.70 14.02 23.45
CA GLU A 182 -5.58 14.67 22.46
C GLU A 182 -4.83 15.42 21.37
N ASP A 183 -3.60 15.84 21.64
CA ASP A 183 -2.72 16.56 20.71
C ASP A 183 -2.01 15.63 19.72
N TYR A 184 -2.13 14.31 19.91
CA TYR A 184 -1.41 13.28 19.15
C TYR A 184 0.12 13.46 19.14
N ASP A 185 0.69 14.13 20.14
CA ASP A 185 2.14 14.28 20.26
C ASP A 185 2.77 12.94 20.68
N ILE A 186 3.88 12.59 20.02
CA ILE A 186 4.65 11.37 20.28
C ILE A 186 6.00 11.65 20.92
N THR A 187 6.28 12.91 21.28
CA THR A 187 7.57 13.32 21.85
C THR A 187 7.81 12.59 23.17
N GLY A 188 8.90 11.83 23.24
CA GLY A 188 9.26 11.05 24.43
C GLY A 188 8.44 9.77 24.66
N LEU A 189 7.48 9.44 23.79
CA LEU A 189 6.69 8.22 23.88
C LEU A 189 7.39 7.03 23.21
N LEU A 190 7.22 5.86 23.79
CA LEU A 190 7.62 4.60 23.17
C LEU A 190 6.43 3.99 22.41
N PRO A 191 6.69 3.29 21.29
CA PRO A 191 5.65 2.55 20.58
C PRO A 191 5.01 1.50 21.49
N ASP A 192 3.69 1.37 21.42
CA ASP A 192 2.95 0.30 22.11
C ASP A 192 3.32 -1.05 21.50
N PRO A 193 3.92 -1.99 22.25
CA PRO A 193 4.40 -3.25 21.70
C PRO A 193 3.28 -4.20 21.25
N LEU A 194 2.06 -4.04 21.76
CA LEU A 194 0.91 -4.85 21.39
C LEU A 194 0.26 -4.37 20.08
N LEU A 195 0.42 -3.08 19.76
CA LEU A 195 -0.18 -2.44 18.59
C LEU A 195 0.83 -2.22 17.45
N SER A 196 2.11 -2.44 17.73
CA SER A 196 3.21 -2.24 16.80
C SER A 196 3.74 -3.57 16.28
N ASN A 197 4.09 -3.65 15.01
CA ASN A 197 4.70 -4.82 14.42
C ASN A 197 5.65 -4.45 13.29
N ALA A 198 6.71 -5.24 13.14
CA ALA A 198 7.60 -5.18 12.00
C ALA A 198 7.44 -6.45 11.15
N TYR A 199 7.31 -6.29 9.87
CA TYR A 199 7.14 -7.38 8.91
C TYR A 199 8.20 -7.31 7.83
N LYS A 200 8.82 -8.46 7.55
CA LYS A 200 9.81 -8.62 6.48
C LYS A 200 9.59 -9.94 5.76
N SER A 201 9.46 -9.88 4.45
CA SER A 201 9.24 -11.07 3.62
C SER A 201 10.18 -11.09 2.42
N ARG A 202 10.63 -12.29 2.05
CA ARG A 202 11.45 -12.58 0.86
C ARG A 202 10.94 -13.88 0.24
N TYR A 203 10.70 -13.90 -1.06
CA TYR A 203 10.34 -15.12 -1.82
C TYR A 203 10.54 -14.95 -3.31
#